data_f848098216678f1f40e7f0e7d298a3c2
#
_entry.id   f848098216678f1f40e7f0e7d298a3c2
#
_cell.length_a   1.000
_cell.length_b   1.000
_cell.length_c   1.000
_cell.angle_alpha   90.00
_cell.angle_beta   90.00
_cell.angle_gamma   90.00
#
_symmetry.space_group_name_H-M   'P 1'
#
loop_
_entity.id
_entity.type
_entity.pdbx_description
1 polymer ?
#
loop_
_entity_poly.entity_id
_entity_poly.type
_entity_poly.pdbx_seq_one_letter_code
_entity_poly.pdbx_strand_id
1 'polypeptide(L)'
;LPWKFIKKRYLKFKKILIVVAVFSLWITATTCRASHMKGADMQYQFLGGSKYKITTKVYRDCRGVAFNGPSFGCYAGTNGGNGCGSASLSITRTGIRDITPRCSVNNLGCTPQNTGASGLGVEEHTYEAIVDFATAPLSDFVNKSSCCEVTFYLGQCCRNGSITTGSAGNDFFTKCMINVCNIQSTAKASNSSPLLSNIPVVLLCCNTPWYYNFGAMASTDNASISY
;
A
#
# COMPACT_ATOMS: atom_id res chain seq x y z
N LEU A 1 -26.54 47.42 -40.71
CA LEU A 1 -26.71 47.07 -39.30
C LEU A 1 -25.60 47.75 -38.51
N PRO A 2 -25.92 48.55 -37.45
CA PRO A 2 -24.90 49.36 -36.78
C PRO A 2 -23.89 48.45 -36.05
N TRP A 3 -22.61 48.61 -36.37
CA TRP A 3 -21.42 47.94 -35.83
C TRP A 3 -21.45 47.83 -34.29
N LYS A 4 -22.07 48.74 -33.59
CA LYS A 4 -22.26 48.75 -32.13
C LYS A 4 -23.08 47.54 -31.61
N PHE A 5 -24.06 47.03 -32.37
CA PHE A 5 -24.89 45.88 -31.97
C PHE A 5 -24.10 44.53 -32.07
N ILE A 6 -23.28 44.40 -33.08
CA ILE A 6 -22.46 43.21 -33.28
C ILE A 6 -21.40 43.11 -32.17
N LYS A 7 -20.75 44.22 -31.83
CA LYS A 7 -19.74 44.29 -30.77
C LYS A 7 -20.32 43.96 -29.38
N LYS A 8 -21.56 44.41 -29.11
CA LYS A 8 -22.25 44.16 -27.84
C LYS A 8 -22.68 42.69 -27.70
N ARG A 9 -23.06 42.02 -28.78
CA ARG A 9 -23.37 40.60 -28.83
C ARG A 9 -22.11 39.74 -28.66
N TYR A 10 -21.03 40.09 -29.32
CA TYR A 10 -19.76 39.42 -29.22
C TYR A 10 -19.18 39.44 -27.78
N LEU A 11 -19.25 40.62 -27.12
CA LEU A 11 -18.84 40.75 -25.72
C LEU A 11 -19.69 39.92 -24.74
N LYS A 12 -21.00 39.83 -24.97
CA LYS A 12 -21.87 38.95 -24.15
C LYS A 12 -21.55 37.49 -24.36
N PHE A 13 -21.30 37.05 -25.60
CA PHE A 13 -20.93 35.67 -25.91
C PHE A 13 -19.59 35.27 -25.29
N LYS A 14 -18.61 36.16 -25.33
CA LYS A 14 -17.30 35.96 -24.71
C LYS A 14 -17.39 35.84 -23.19
N LYS A 15 -18.23 36.62 -22.53
CA LYS A 15 -18.49 36.50 -21.09
C LYS A 15 -19.16 35.17 -20.72
N ILE A 16 -20.12 34.70 -21.50
CA ILE A 16 -20.80 33.42 -21.30
C ILE A 16 -19.81 32.26 -21.47
N LEU A 17 -18.95 32.30 -22.49
CA LEU A 17 -17.91 31.28 -22.71
C LEU A 17 -16.93 31.22 -21.56
N ILE A 18 -16.51 32.34 -20.99
CA ILE A 18 -15.61 32.38 -19.83
C ILE A 18 -16.32 31.80 -18.60
N VAL A 19 -17.57 32.12 -18.36
CA VAL A 19 -18.33 31.57 -17.23
C VAL A 19 -18.51 30.04 -17.37
N VAL A 20 -18.83 29.57 -18.58
CA VAL A 20 -18.94 28.11 -18.84
C VAL A 20 -17.61 27.43 -18.68
N ALA A 21 -16.50 28.02 -19.14
CA ALA A 21 -15.16 27.46 -18.96
C ALA A 21 -14.74 27.39 -17.48
N VAL A 22 -15.02 28.42 -16.69
CA VAL A 22 -14.75 28.43 -15.25
C VAL A 22 -15.64 27.42 -14.53
N PHE A 23 -16.90 27.29 -14.93
CA PHE A 23 -17.82 26.32 -14.32
C PHE A 23 -17.44 24.87 -14.68
N SER A 24 -16.97 24.61 -15.91
CA SER A 24 -16.46 23.29 -16.29
C SER A 24 -15.16 22.93 -15.56
N LEU A 25 -14.28 23.89 -15.29
CA LEU A 25 -13.10 23.65 -14.45
C LEU A 25 -13.47 23.31 -12.99
N TRP A 26 -14.54 23.86 -12.47
CA TRP A 26 -15.03 23.56 -11.12
C TRP A 26 -15.62 22.15 -10.99
N ILE A 27 -16.25 21.63 -12.05
CA ILE A 27 -16.85 20.29 -12.08
C ILE A 27 -15.77 19.20 -12.18
N THR A 28 -14.59 19.51 -12.72
CA THR A 28 -13.47 18.55 -12.86
C THR A 28 -12.58 18.49 -11.63
N ALA A 29 -12.87 19.23 -10.56
CA ALA A 29 -12.20 19.05 -9.29
C ALA A 29 -12.59 17.68 -8.71
N THR A 30 -11.94 16.61 -9.18
CA THR A 30 -12.02 15.29 -8.57
C THR A 30 -11.51 15.42 -7.13
N THR A 31 -12.43 15.29 -6.18
CA THR A 31 -12.06 15.18 -4.78
C THR A 31 -11.18 13.94 -4.64
N CYS A 32 -9.88 14.14 -4.48
CA CYS A 32 -8.97 13.06 -4.10
C CYS A 32 -9.43 12.56 -2.73
N ARG A 33 -10.13 11.44 -2.71
CA ARG A 33 -10.56 10.80 -1.46
C ARG A 33 -9.40 9.99 -0.95
N ALA A 34 -8.80 10.42 0.13
CA ALA A 34 -7.76 9.67 0.81
C ALA A 34 -8.28 8.28 1.21
N SER A 35 -7.50 7.24 0.95
CA SER A 35 -7.88 5.84 1.22
C SER A 35 -7.87 5.48 2.72
N HIS A 36 -7.53 6.42 3.60
CA HIS A 36 -7.46 6.25 5.05
C HIS A 36 -6.61 5.04 5.49
N MET A 37 -5.49 4.84 4.81
CA MET A 37 -4.51 3.82 5.15
C MET A 37 -3.88 4.13 6.51
N LYS A 38 -3.96 3.18 7.43
CA LYS A 38 -3.37 3.30 8.78
C LYS A 38 -1.98 2.66 8.86
N GLY A 39 -1.71 1.65 8.04
CA GLY A 39 -0.44 0.95 8.00
C GLY A 39 -0.47 -0.24 7.05
N ALA A 40 0.67 -0.89 6.89
CA ALA A 40 0.77 -2.19 6.26
C ALA A 40 2.05 -2.90 6.72
N ASP A 41 2.06 -4.21 6.60
CA ASP A 41 3.26 -5.04 6.65
C ASP A 41 3.37 -5.91 5.40
N MET A 42 4.59 -6.32 5.07
CA MET A 42 4.87 -7.20 3.95
C MET A 42 5.89 -8.24 4.37
N GLN A 43 5.57 -9.49 4.10
CA GLN A 43 6.36 -10.65 4.46
C GLN A 43 6.55 -11.55 3.24
N TYR A 44 7.60 -12.34 3.25
CA TYR A 44 7.81 -13.38 2.25
C TYR A 44 8.15 -14.71 2.89
N GLN A 45 7.69 -15.78 2.26
CA GLN A 45 7.94 -17.16 2.66
C GLN A 45 8.53 -17.93 1.48
N PHE A 46 9.63 -18.61 1.70
CA PHE A 46 10.20 -19.54 0.75
C PHE A 46 9.33 -20.79 0.61
N LEU A 47 8.97 -21.15 -0.63
CA LEU A 47 8.13 -22.31 -0.92
C LEU A 47 8.90 -23.50 -1.51
N GLY A 48 10.20 -23.34 -1.71
CA GLY A 48 11.06 -24.33 -2.38
C GLY A 48 11.40 -23.95 -3.81
N GLY A 49 12.53 -24.44 -4.30
CA GLY A 49 13.05 -24.14 -5.64
C GLY A 49 13.28 -22.63 -5.83
N SER A 50 12.62 -22.03 -6.80
CA SER A 50 12.70 -20.62 -7.12
C SER A 50 11.48 -19.79 -6.65
N LYS A 51 10.59 -20.40 -5.85
CA LYS A 51 9.28 -19.84 -5.53
C LYS A 51 9.21 -19.22 -4.14
N TYR A 52 8.57 -18.07 -4.06
CA TYR A 52 8.26 -17.39 -2.82
C TYR A 52 6.78 -16.97 -2.80
N LYS A 53 6.18 -17.01 -1.62
CA LYS A 53 4.89 -16.38 -1.35
C LYS A 53 5.13 -15.03 -0.70
N ILE A 54 4.62 -13.98 -1.33
CA ILE A 54 4.57 -12.63 -0.76
C ILE A 54 3.21 -12.45 -0.13
N THR A 55 3.17 -12.12 1.16
CA THR A 55 1.94 -11.79 1.89
C THR A 55 2.02 -10.35 2.35
N THR A 56 1.02 -9.56 2.02
CA THR A 56 0.92 -8.16 2.47
C THR A 56 -0.40 -7.96 3.20
N LYS A 57 -0.31 -7.43 4.40
CA LYS A 57 -1.46 -7.01 5.18
C LYS A 57 -1.54 -5.50 5.16
N VAL A 58 -2.70 -5.00 4.82
CA VAL A 58 -2.98 -3.57 4.72
C VAL A 58 -4.05 -3.21 5.73
N TYR A 59 -3.77 -2.22 6.56
CA TYR A 59 -4.65 -1.76 7.62
C TYR A 59 -5.35 -0.48 7.21
N ARG A 60 -6.68 -0.52 7.14
CA ARG A 60 -7.52 0.55 6.65
C ARG A 60 -8.54 0.99 7.69
N ASP A 61 -8.86 2.28 7.72
CA ASP A 61 -10.05 2.78 8.38
C ASP A 61 -11.30 2.28 7.64
N CYS A 62 -12.21 1.58 8.30
CA CYS A 62 -13.42 1.07 7.66
C CYS A 62 -14.35 2.17 7.13
N ARG A 63 -14.22 3.41 7.61
CA ARG A 63 -14.96 4.57 7.07
C ARG A 63 -14.29 5.18 5.84
N GLY A 64 -13.09 4.76 5.53
CA GLY A 64 -12.35 5.22 4.37
C GLY A 64 -12.93 4.71 3.06
N VAL A 65 -12.45 5.28 1.95
CA VAL A 65 -12.81 4.83 0.61
C VAL A 65 -12.47 3.35 0.44
N ALA A 66 -13.33 2.63 -0.26
CA ALA A 66 -13.10 1.21 -0.56
C ALA A 66 -11.74 1.02 -1.24
N PHE A 67 -11.04 -0.02 -0.81
CA PHE A 67 -9.73 -0.36 -1.33
C PHE A 67 -9.88 -1.21 -2.60
N ASN A 68 -9.66 -0.61 -3.77
CA ASN A 68 -9.91 -1.25 -5.07
C ASN A 68 -8.71 -2.02 -5.62
N GLY A 69 -7.73 -2.30 -4.79
CA GLY A 69 -6.51 -3.00 -5.16
C GLY A 69 -5.30 -2.07 -5.21
N PRO A 70 -4.19 -2.51 -4.60
CA PRO A 70 -2.94 -1.77 -4.60
C PRO A 70 -2.17 -1.96 -5.90
N SER A 71 -1.27 -1.02 -6.21
CA SER A 71 -0.20 -1.28 -7.16
C SER A 71 0.80 -2.24 -6.53
N PHE A 72 1.04 -3.37 -7.16
CA PHE A 72 2.03 -4.35 -6.72
C PHE A 72 3.06 -4.56 -7.82
N GLY A 73 4.33 -4.61 -7.43
CA GLY A 73 5.42 -4.80 -8.38
C GLY A 73 6.74 -5.07 -7.68
N CYS A 74 7.79 -5.13 -8.47
CA CYS A 74 9.14 -5.29 -7.98
C CYS A 74 10.14 -4.50 -8.83
N TYR A 75 11.30 -4.27 -8.24
CA TYR A 75 12.47 -3.78 -8.95
C TYR A 75 13.72 -4.49 -8.41
N ALA A 76 14.71 -4.67 -9.26
CA ALA A 76 15.96 -5.30 -8.89
C ALA A 76 17.11 -4.28 -8.79
N GLY A 77 18.04 -4.55 -7.87
CA GLY A 77 19.19 -3.70 -7.56
C GLY A 77 18.91 -2.64 -6.50
N THR A 78 19.97 -2.03 -6.01
CA THR A 78 19.91 -0.98 -4.99
C THR A 78 19.16 0.25 -5.53
N ASN A 79 18.09 0.67 -4.86
CA ASN A 79 17.29 1.86 -5.18
C ASN A 79 16.66 1.91 -6.58
N GLY A 80 16.37 0.76 -7.20
CA GLY A 80 15.68 0.71 -8.50
C GLY A 80 16.51 1.23 -9.68
N GLY A 81 17.80 1.46 -9.44
CA GLY A 81 18.64 2.21 -10.38
C GLY A 81 19.65 1.37 -11.12
N ASN A 82 20.38 0.98 -11.55
CA ASN A 82 21.52 0.26 -12.18
C ASN A 82 21.14 -0.72 -13.30
N GLY A 83 20.08 -0.45 -14.06
CA GLY A 83 19.79 -1.25 -15.25
C GLY A 83 19.28 -2.68 -14.97
N CYS A 84 18.91 -2.99 -13.72
CA CYS A 84 18.40 -4.29 -13.37
C CYS A 84 16.94 -4.52 -13.81
N GLY A 85 16.16 -3.45 -13.88
CA GLY A 85 14.78 -3.50 -14.33
C GLY A 85 13.74 -3.50 -13.22
N SER A 86 12.49 -3.38 -13.64
CA SER A 86 11.31 -3.42 -12.78
C SER A 86 10.17 -4.18 -13.48
N ALA A 87 9.23 -4.69 -12.71
CA ALA A 87 8.05 -5.36 -13.24
C ALA A 87 6.81 -5.05 -12.39
N SER A 88 5.68 -4.86 -13.06
CA SER A 88 4.36 -4.88 -12.42
C SER A 88 3.90 -6.33 -12.29
N LEU A 89 3.37 -6.68 -11.13
CA LEU A 89 2.95 -8.02 -10.78
C LEU A 89 1.50 -8.01 -10.31
N SER A 90 0.85 -9.16 -10.41
CA SER A 90 -0.50 -9.34 -9.87
C SER A 90 -0.43 -9.80 -8.42
N ILE A 91 -1.33 -9.27 -7.59
CA ILE A 91 -1.54 -9.71 -6.22
C ILE A 91 -3.04 -9.89 -5.98
N THR A 92 -3.42 -10.94 -5.27
CA THR A 92 -4.83 -11.28 -5.04
C THR A 92 -5.19 -11.04 -3.60
N ARG A 93 -6.33 -10.41 -3.36
CA ARG A 93 -6.89 -10.29 -2.01
C ARG A 93 -7.48 -11.62 -1.56
N THR A 94 -6.93 -12.19 -0.50
CA THR A 94 -7.32 -13.47 0.05
C THR A 94 -8.20 -13.36 1.29
N GLY A 95 -8.24 -12.18 1.95
CA GLY A 95 -9.05 -12.01 3.15
C GLY A 95 -9.32 -10.55 3.51
N ILE A 96 -10.39 -10.37 4.29
CA ILE A 96 -10.71 -9.13 4.99
C ILE A 96 -11.11 -9.52 6.41
N ARG A 97 -10.58 -8.83 7.41
CA ARG A 97 -10.87 -9.08 8.82
C ARG A 97 -11.00 -7.76 9.58
N ASP A 98 -12.04 -7.65 10.42
CA ASP A 98 -12.14 -6.57 11.40
C ASP A 98 -11.17 -6.85 12.55
N ILE A 99 -10.21 -5.95 12.75
CA ILE A 99 -9.19 -6.02 13.80
C ILE A 99 -9.30 -4.86 14.78
N THR A 100 -10.44 -4.19 14.80
CA THR A 100 -10.70 -3.08 15.72
C THR A 100 -10.54 -3.53 17.17
N PRO A 101 -9.72 -2.87 17.99
CA PRO A 101 -9.63 -3.15 19.40
C PRO A 101 -11.00 -2.98 20.05
N ARG A 102 -11.45 -4.00 20.75
CA ARG A 102 -12.75 -3.98 21.43
C ARG A 102 -12.61 -3.47 22.85
N CYS A 103 -13.14 -2.28 23.11
CA CYS A 103 -13.41 -1.83 24.47
C CYS A 103 -14.83 -2.22 24.87
N SER A 104 -15.03 -2.62 26.13
CA SER A 104 -16.30 -3.09 26.66
C SER A 104 -17.45 -2.07 26.58
N VAL A 105 -17.16 -0.81 26.33
CA VAL A 105 -18.11 0.31 26.42
C VAL A 105 -18.54 0.86 25.06
N ASN A 106 -17.79 0.62 23.99
CA ASN A 106 -18.08 1.17 22.66
C ASN A 106 -17.87 0.11 21.58
N ASN A 107 -18.89 -0.15 20.81
CA ASN A 107 -18.79 -0.99 19.63
C ASN A 107 -18.12 -0.20 18.50
N LEU A 108 -16.79 -0.25 18.42
CA LEU A 108 -15.96 0.49 17.46
C LEU A 108 -15.71 -0.27 16.15
N GLY A 109 -16.25 -1.49 16.04
CA GLY A 109 -15.99 -2.39 14.92
C GLY A 109 -16.46 -1.88 13.55
N CYS A 110 -15.99 -2.52 12.50
CA CYS A 110 -16.30 -2.24 11.11
C CYS A 110 -17.64 -2.88 10.68
N THR A 111 -18.71 -2.69 11.42
CA THR A 111 -20.04 -3.17 11.02
C THR A 111 -20.81 -2.09 10.28
N PRO A 112 -21.78 -2.45 9.41
CA PRO A 112 -22.65 -1.49 8.74
C PRO A 112 -23.38 -0.55 9.70
N GLN A 113 -23.63 -1.00 10.94
CA GLN A 113 -24.29 -0.20 11.97
C GLN A 113 -23.34 0.85 12.60
N ASN A 114 -22.03 0.69 12.48
CA ASN A 114 -21.04 1.56 13.11
C ASN A 114 -20.35 2.52 12.15
N THR A 115 -20.83 2.65 10.94
CA THR A 115 -20.27 3.55 9.91
C THR A 115 -20.35 5.04 10.28
N GLY A 116 -20.97 5.40 11.41
CA GLY A 116 -21.28 6.77 11.77
C GLY A 116 -20.51 7.39 12.93
N ALA A 117 -20.10 6.65 13.94
CA ALA A 117 -19.86 7.28 15.23
C ALA A 117 -18.40 7.62 15.57
N SER A 118 -17.42 6.75 15.39
CA SER A 118 -16.12 6.98 16.01
C SER A 118 -14.91 7.08 15.09
N GLY A 119 -14.99 6.59 13.86
CA GLY A 119 -13.84 6.59 12.94
C GLY A 119 -12.65 5.77 13.44
N LEU A 120 -12.84 4.89 14.39
CA LEU A 120 -11.79 4.10 15.03
C LEU A 120 -11.70 2.67 14.52
N GLY A 121 -12.67 2.21 13.74
CA GLY A 121 -12.68 0.87 13.16
C GLY A 121 -11.53 0.63 12.19
N VAL A 122 -10.95 -0.57 12.25
CA VAL A 122 -9.82 -0.97 11.40
C VAL A 122 -10.08 -2.32 10.77
N GLU A 123 -9.96 -2.37 9.45
CA GLU A 123 -9.96 -3.59 8.66
C GLU A 123 -8.53 -3.97 8.27
N GLU A 124 -8.20 -5.25 8.40
CA GLU A 124 -7.04 -5.87 7.78
C GLU A 124 -7.45 -6.49 6.46
N HIS A 125 -6.81 -6.08 5.38
CA HIS A 125 -6.93 -6.67 4.06
C HIS A 125 -5.68 -7.48 3.78
N THR A 126 -5.80 -8.78 3.60
CA THR A 126 -4.69 -9.66 3.27
C THR A 126 -4.62 -9.86 1.76
N TYR A 127 -3.42 -9.66 1.21
CA TYR A 127 -3.09 -9.88 -0.20
C TYR A 127 -1.96 -10.88 -0.32
N GLU A 128 -2.05 -11.79 -1.28
CA GLU A 128 -1.03 -12.81 -1.53
C GLU A 128 -0.67 -12.91 -3.01
N ALA A 129 0.61 -13.12 -3.26
CA ALA A 129 1.15 -13.44 -4.58
C ALA A 129 2.18 -14.55 -4.46
N ILE A 130 2.19 -15.50 -5.40
CA ILE A 130 3.27 -16.44 -5.58
C ILE A 130 4.14 -15.91 -6.71
N VAL A 131 5.42 -15.72 -6.42
CA VAL A 131 6.43 -15.24 -7.36
C VAL A 131 7.42 -16.37 -7.63
N ASP A 132 7.79 -16.54 -8.90
CA ASP A 132 8.70 -17.59 -9.35
C ASP A 132 9.87 -16.97 -10.12
N PHE A 133 11.05 -17.04 -9.54
CA PHE A 133 12.27 -16.51 -10.15
C PHE A 133 12.81 -17.38 -11.32
N ALA A 134 12.19 -18.51 -11.61
CA ALA A 134 12.47 -19.29 -12.82
C ALA A 134 11.68 -18.80 -14.05
N THR A 135 10.70 -17.89 -13.86
CA THR A 135 9.83 -17.41 -14.94
C THR A 135 9.97 -15.90 -15.16
N ALA A 136 9.77 -15.44 -16.41
CA ALA A 136 9.74 -14.02 -16.72
C ALA A 136 8.56 -13.32 -16.03
N PRO A 137 8.73 -12.07 -15.59
CA PRO A 137 9.90 -11.20 -15.77
C PRO A 137 11.00 -11.40 -14.69
N LEU A 138 10.77 -12.22 -13.67
CA LEU A 138 11.67 -12.33 -12.52
C LEU A 138 12.97 -13.08 -12.86
N SER A 139 12.92 -14.03 -13.78
CA SER A 139 14.10 -14.75 -14.28
C SER A 139 15.14 -13.81 -14.90
N ASP A 140 14.70 -12.70 -15.48
CA ASP A 140 15.59 -11.72 -16.09
C ASP A 140 16.45 -10.99 -15.05
N PHE A 141 15.99 -10.90 -13.81
CA PHE A 141 16.76 -10.29 -12.72
C PHE A 141 17.83 -11.22 -12.20
N VAL A 142 17.50 -12.50 -12.02
CA VAL A 142 18.43 -13.53 -11.47
C VAL A 142 19.62 -13.76 -12.40
N ASN A 143 19.43 -13.63 -13.70
CA ASN A 143 20.47 -13.84 -14.71
C ASN A 143 21.51 -12.70 -14.78
N LYS A 144 21.32 -11.62 -14.02
CA LYS A 144 22.23 -10.48 -13.96
C LYS A 144 22.96 -10.49 -12.63
N SER A 145 24.27 -10.76 -12.63
CA SER A 145 25.08 -10.91 -11.41
C SER A 145 25.12 -9.69 -10.49
N SER A 146 24.81 -8.51 -11.01
CA SER A 146 24.72 -7.26 -10.24
C SER A 146 23.34 -6.97 -9.65
N CYS A 147 22.33 -7.81 -9.93
CA CYS A 147 20.94 -7.57 -9.59
C CYS A 147 20.43 -8.51 -8.49
N CYS A 148 21.25 -8.73 -7.49
CA CYS A 148 21.03 -9.72 -6.43
C CYS A 148 19.90 -9.41 -5.47
N GLU A 149 19.47 -8.15 -5.40
CA GLU A 149 18.43 -7.72 -4.48
C GLU A 149 17.17 -7.39 -5.25
N VAL A 150 16.10 -8.14 -5.00
CA VAL A 150 14.79 -7.84 -5.58
C VAL A 150 13.88 -7.32 -4.49
N THR A 151 13.47 -6.07 -4.64
CA THR A 151 12.52 -5.41 -3.76
C THR A 151 11.12 -5.53 -4.32
N PHE A 152 10.23 -6.17 -3.58
CA PHE A 152 8.79 -6.16 -3.83
C PHE A 152 8.17 -4.99 -3.10
N TYR A 153 7.20 -4.35 -3.72
CA TYR A 153 6.50 -3.21 -3.14
C TYR A 153 5.00 -3.28 -3.38
N LEU A 154 4.28 -2.71 -2.44
CA LEU A 154 2.86 -2.42 -2.57
C LEU A 154 2.67 -0.92 -2.35
N GLY A 155 2.09 -0.26 -3.33
CA GLY A 155 1.81 1.17 -3.32
C GLY A 155 0.31 1.45 -3.37
N GLN A 156 -0.13 2.42 -2.60
CA GLN A 156 -1.51 2.89 -2.57
C GLN A 156 -1.56 4.38 -2.23
N CYS A 157 -2.32 5.15 -2.97
CA CYS A 157 -2.73 6.49 -2.53
C CYS A 157 -3.86 6.32 -1.50
N CYS A 158 -3.97 7.05 -0.52
CA CYS A 158 -3.19 8.11 0.08
C CYS A 158 -3.15 7.83 1.58
N ARG A 159 -2.21 8.42 2.32
CA ARG A 159 -2.12 8.25 3.76
C ARG A 159 -3.33 8.84 4.49
N ASN A 160 -3.57 8.38 5.71
CA ASN A 160 -4.63 8.91 6.57
C ASN A 160 -4.37 10.39 6.88
N GLY A 161 -5.41 11.22 6.79
CA GLY A 161 -5.34 12.65 7.05
C GLY A 161 -5.02 13.04 8.49
N SER A 162 -5.12 12.10 9.43
CA SER A 162 -4.78 12.31 10.85
C SER A 162 -3.29 12.10 11.16
N ILE A 163 -2.46 11.72 10.16
CA ILE A 163 -1.03 11.54 10.36
C ILE A 163 -0.37 12.92 10.54
N THR A 164 0.36 13.08 11.65
CA THR A 164 1.09 14.33 11.97
C THR A 164 2.54 14.33 11.44
N THR A 165 3.04 13.16 11.02
CA THR A 165 4.39 12.99 10.47
C THR A 165 4.31 12.83 8.95
N GLY A 166 4.56 13.90 8.21
CA GLY A 166 4.50 13.92 6.76
C GLY A 166 3.16 14.36 6.19
N SER A 167 3.04 14.36 4.85
CA SER A 167 1.84 14.82 4.16
C SER A 167 0.78 13.73 4.07
N ALA A 168 -0.43 14.03 4.49
CA ALA A 168 -1.60 13.17 4.36
C ALA A 168 -1.97 12.81 2.91
N GLY A 169 -1.58 13.64 1.95
CA GLY A 169 -1.82 13.40 0.51
C GLY A 169 -0.78 12.51 -0.17
N ASN A 170 0.28 12.11 0.55
CA ASN A 170 1.33 11.28 -0.03
C ASN A 170 0.89 9.81 -0.12
N ASP A 171 1.47 9.11 -1.08
CA ASP A 171 1.27 7.68 -1.25
C ASP A 171 1.75 6.90 -0.02
N PHE A 172 1.03 5.84 0.27
CA PHE A 172 1.46 4.81 1.19
C PHE A 172 2.26 3.75 0.44
N PHE A 173 3.39 3.37 1.00
CA PHE A 173 4.30 2.43 0.37
C PHE A 173 4.87 1.46 1.41
N THR A 174 4.76 0.15 1.17
CA THR A 174 5.42 -0.88 1.95
C THR A 174 6.25 -1.77 1.04
N LYS A 175 7.35 -2.32 1.55
CA LYS A 175 8.27 -3.13 0.77
C LYS A 175 8.90 -4.25 1.59
N CYS A 176 9.29 -5.33 0.90
CA CYS A 176 10.24 -6.33 1.39
C CYS A 176 11.30 -6.60 0.32
N MET A 177 12.45 -7.11 0.73
CA MET A 177 13.57 -7.39 -0.15
C MET A 177 14.01 -8.85 -0.01
N ILE A 178 14.22 -9.50 -1.15
CA ILE A 178 14.75 -10.86 -1.24
C ILE A 178 16.09 -10.79 -1.96
N ASN A 179 17.11 -11.41 -1.33
CA ASN A 179 18.40 -11.59 -2.00
C ASN A 179 18.35 -12.86 -2.86
N VAL A 180 18.48 -12.68 -4.16
CA VAL A 180 18.32 -13.75 -5.17
C VAL A 180 19.64 -14.24 -5.77
N CYS A 181 20.79 -13.66 -5.41
CA CYS A 181 22.08 -14.04 -5.99
C CYS A 181 22.50 -15.49 -5.77
N ASN A 182 21.90 -16.15 -4.83
CA ASN A 182 22.25 -17.53 -4.47
C ASN A 182 21.05 -18.50 -4.61
N ILE A 183 20.02 -18.11 -5.34
CA ILE A 183 18.85 -19.00 -5.56
C ILE A 183 19.25 -20.33 -6.20
N GLN A 184 20.35 -20.35 -6.95
CA GLN A 184 20.88 -21.59 -7.56
C GLN A 184 21.85 -22.36 -6.65
N SER A 185 22.31 -21.78 -5.54
CA SER A 185 23.14 -22.49 -4.56
C SER A 185 22.28 -22.87 -3.34
N THR A 186 22.15 -24.14 -3.12
CA THR A 186 21.20 -24.81 -2.22
C THR A 186 21.24 -24.41 -0.74
N ALA A 187 22.14 -23.54 -0.30
CA ALA A 187 22.38 -23.31 1.13
C ALA A 187 21.98 -21.92 1.67
N LYS A 188 21.76 -20.90 0.82
CA LYS A 188 21.50 -19.53 1.29
C LYS A 188 20.25 -18.85 0.74
N ALA A 189 19.60 -19.45 -0.26
CA ALA A 189 18.43 -18.87 -0.92
C ALA A 189 17.09 -19.27 -0.29
N SER A 190 17.11 -20.10 0.75
CA SER A 190 15.90 -20.66 1.37
C SER A 190 15.39 -19.84 2.55
N ASN A 191 15.69 -18.55 2.60
CA ASN A 191 15.31 -17.70 3.72
C ASN A 191 13.89 -17.12 3.54
N SER A 192 13.14 -17.09 4.63
CA SER A 192 11.85 -16.39 4.75
C SER A 192 11.99 -15.18 5.67
N SER A 193 11.17 -14.17 5.50
CA SER A 193 11.15 -13.02 6.39
C SER A 193 10.67 -13.41 7.80
N PRO A 194 11.05 -12.68 8.85
CA PRO A 194 10.42 -12.81 10.15
C PRO A 194 8.90 -12.65 10.05
N LEU A 195 8.18 -13.39 10.89
CA LEU A 195 6.73 -13.28 11.03
C LEU A 195 6.41 -12.29 12.15
N LEU A 196 5.48 -11.38 11.90
CA LEU A 196 4.94 -10.46 12.91
C LEU A 196 3.63 -11.05 13.43
N SER A 197 3.60 -11.48 14.69
CA SER A 197 2.43 -12.15 15.28
C SER A 197 1.42 -11.20 15.88
N ASN A 198 1.86 -10.03 16.34
CA ASN A 198 0.99 -9.08 16.99
C ASN A 198 0.32 -8.12 15.99
N ILE A 199 -0.95 -7.84 16.21
CA ILE A 199 -1.73 -6.92 15.38
C ILE A 199 -1.29 -5.48 15.71
N PRO A 200 -0.83 -4.67 14.73
CA PRO A 200 -0.27 -3.34 14.99
C PRO A 200 -1.35 -2.27 15.20
N VAL A 201 -2.43 -2.62 15.87
CA VAL A 201 -3.56 -1.72 16.14
C VAL A 201 -3.85 -1.70 17.63
N VAL A 202 -3.70 -0.53 18.24
CA VAL A 202 -3.92 -0.33 19.66
C VAL A 202 -4.66 0.98 19.92
N LEU A 203 -5.40 1.03 21.01
CA LEU A 203 -5.97 2.25 21.56
C LEU A 203 -5.11 2.67 22.76
N LEU A 204 -4.60 3.89 22.73
CA LEU A 204 -3.69 4.42 23.72
C LEU A 204 -4.32 5.57 24.46
N CYS A 205 -4.00 5.69 25.76
CA CYS A 205 -4.30 6.90 26.54
C CYS A 205 -3.28 7.99 26.20
N CYS A 206 -3.76 9.22 26.08
CA CYS A 206 -2.89 10.37 25.89
C CYS A 206 -1.93 10.53 27.09
N ASN A 207 -0.71 11.00 26.82
CA ASN A 207 0.33 11.30 27.82
C ASN A 207 0.76 10.10 28.70
N THR A 208 0.52 8.87 28.27
CA THR A 208 1.00 7.67 28.95
C THR A 208 2.11 7.03 28.14
N PRO A 209 3.30 6.77 28.70
CA PRO A 209 4.34 6.00 28.02
C PRO A 209 3.81 4.62 27.64
N TRP A 210 4.14 4.18 26.43
CA TRP A 210 3.69 2.92 25.93
C TRP A 210 4.79 2.18 25.16
N TYR A 211 4.82 0.88 25.34
CA TYR A 211 5.77 0.01 24.67
C TYR A 211 5.01 -1.03 23.86
N TYR A 212 5.44 -1.24 22.64
CA TYR A 212 4.82 -2.23 21.75
C TYR A 212 5.84 -3.25 21.26
N ASN A 213 5.46 -4.52 21.38
CA ASN A 213 6.22 -5.62 20.82
C ASN A 213 5.48 -6.13 19.58
N PHE A 214 6.10 -6.07 18.42
CA PHE A 214 5.55 -6.58 17.16
C PHE A 214 5.42 -8.11 17.15
N GLY A 215 5.97 -8.81 18.16
CA GLY A 215 5.95 -10.25 18.23
C GLY A 215 6.70 -10.88 17.05
N ALA A 216 7.87 -10.34 16.72
CA ALA A 216 8.68 -10.91 15.64
C ALA A 216 9.14 -12.30 16.03
N MET A 217 8.87 -13.27 15.16
CA MET A 217 9.27 -14.66 15.29
C MET A 217 10.16 -15.05 14.11
N ALA A 218 11.18 -15.87 14.38
CA ALA A 218 11.96 -16.47 13.32
C ALA A 218 11.07 -17.34 12.43
N SER A 219 11.34 -17.35 11.14
CA SER A 219 10.71 -18.30 10.24
C SER A 219 11.20 -19.73 10.54
N THR A 220 10.48 -20.73 10.03
CA THR A 220 10.79 -22.17 10.26
C THR A 220 12.08 -22.65 9.63
N ASP A 221 12.83 -21.79 8.96
CA ASP A 221 14.06 -22.07 8.20
C ASP A 221 15.36 -21.88 9.01
N ASN A 222 15.29 -21.99 10.35
CA ASN A 222 16.40 -21.85 11.30
C ASN A 222 17.11 -20.48 11.29
N ALA A 223 16.47 -19.45 10.78
CA ALA A 223 17.00 -18.09 10.87
C ALA A 223 16.89 -17.55 12.31
N SER A 224 17.94 -16.88 12.77
CA SER A 224 17.91 -16.16 14.06
C SER A 224 17.45 -14.71 13.84
N ILE A 225 16.70 -14.17 14.81
CA ILE A 225 16.35 -12.76 14.86
C ILE A 225 17.31 -12.06 15.82
N SER A 226 17.95 -10.99 15.37
CA SER A 226 18.70 -10.06 16.22
C SER A 226 17.95 -8.74 16.33
N TYR A 227 17.92 -8.17 17.54
CA TYR A 227 17.29 -6.87 17.86
C TYR A 227 18.35 -5.81 18.07
#